data_d26e1d8a38288acf0465e9c74d2b4316
#
_entry.id   d26e1d8a38288acf0465e9c74d2b4316
#
_cell.length_a   1.000
_cell.length_b   1.000
_cell.length_c   1.000
_cell.angle_alpha   90.00
_cell.angle_beta   90.00
_cell.angle_gamma   90.00
#
_symmetry.space_group_name_H-M   'P 1'
#
loop_
_entity.id
_entity.type
_entity.pdbx_description
1 polymer ?
#
loop_
_entity_poly.entity_id
_entity_poly.type
_entity_poly.pdbx_seq_one_letter_code
_entity_poly.pdbx_strand_id
1 'polypeptide(L)'
;GIREDDAKGRHTTSGRSLHLLPSGAWLIDTPGMRELQMVDVADGIDTVFDDITAFIAQCRFSDCAHGSEPGCAVRAAIECGELEPERLERFKKLQREALHNSEAAHQAHARDKAFGKMVRKIGDHKTKHMKDW
;
A
#
# COMPACT_ATOMS: atom_id res chain seq x y z
N GLY A 1 11.03 21.78 -9.83
CA GLY A 1 10.20 22.73 -9.11
C GLY A 1 8.90 22.07 -8.66
N ILE A 2 8.47 22.36 -7.47
CA ILE A 2 7.17 21.92 -6.91
C ILE A 2 6.12 22.90 -7.43
N ARG A 3 5.03 22.40 -7.98
CA ARG A 3 3.85 23.24 -8.28
C ARG A 3 3.15 23.56 -6.96
N GLU A 4 2.87 24.84 -6.71
CA GLU A 4 2.21 25.30 -5.48
C GLU A 4 0.72 24.88 -5.40
N ASP A 5 0.08 24.54 -6.54
CA ASP A 5 -1.36 24.28 -6.61
C ASP A 5 -1.81 22.85 -6.26
N ASP A 6 -0.93 21.85 -6.27
CA ASP A 6 -1.37 20.44 -6.05
C ASP A 6 -0.50 19.62 -5.10
N ALA A 7 0.53 20.22 -4.49
CA ALA A 7 1.50 19.57 -3.60
C ALA A 7 2.09 18.24 -4.14
N LYS A 8 1.85 17.93 -5.42
CA LYS A 8 2.43 16.76 -6.10
C LYS A 8 3.76 17.16 -6.69
N GLY A 9 4.83 16.63 -6.12
CA GLY A 9 6.17 16.77 -6.68
C GLY A 9 6.17 16.27 -8.13
N ARG A 10 6.52 17.16 -9.07
CA ARG A 10 6.74 16.78 -10.46
C ARG A 10 7.97 15.87 -10.47
N HIS A 11 7.83 14.64 -10.98
CA HIS A 11 8.97 13.74 -11.14
C HIS A 11 10.00 14.40 -12.05
N THR A 12 11.10 14.85 -11.45
CA THR A 12 12.23 15.45 -12.18
C THR A 12 13.21 14.40 -12.70
N THR A 13 13.06 13.15 -12.24
CA THR A 13 13.93 12.05 -12.65
C THR A 13 13.42 11.49 -13.96
N SER A 14 14.01 11.94 -15.06
CA SER A 14 13.74 11.45 -16.42
C SER A 14 14.68 10.32 -16.85
N GLY A 15 15.68 9.96 -16.03
CA GLY A 15 16.69 8.94 -16.29
C GLY A 15 16.73 7.86 -15.20
N ARG A 16 17.32 6.71 -15.56
CA ARG A 16 17.67 5.67 -14.58
C ARG A 16 19.03 6.02 -13.98
N SER A 17 19.16 5.90 -12.66
CA SER A 17 20.43 6.09 -11.98
C SER A 17 20.75 4.89 -11.08
N LEU A 18 22.05 4.63 -10.94
CA LEU A 18 22.58 3.53 -10.14
C LEU A 18 23.50 4.12 -9.06
N HIS A 19 23.20 3.83 -7.82
CA HIS A 19 23.95 4.36 -6.66
C HIS A 19 24.55 3.22 -5.86
N LEU A 20 25.85 3.31 -5.60
CA LEU A 20 26.51 2.39 -4.67
C LEU A 20 26.28 2.86 -3.23
N LEU A 21 25.72 2.00 -2.41
CA LEU A 21 25.50 2.27 -0.98
C LEU A 21 26.78 1.97 -0.17
N PRO A 22 26.95 2.58 1.01
CA PRO A 22 28.09 2.30 1.91
C PRO A 22 28.17 0.83 2.32
N SER A 23 27.06 0.09 2.30
CA SER A 23 26.97 -1.34 2.55
C SER A 23 27.52 -2.23 1.43
N GLY A 24 27.92 -1.64 0.29
CA GLY A 24 28.32 -2.37 -0.91
C GLY A 24 27.15 -2.84 -1.80
N ALA A 25 25.92 -2.58 -1.41
CA ALA A 25 24.76 -2.86 -2.25
C ALA A 25 24.53 -1.75 -3.29
N TRP A 26 23.86 -2.08 -4.39
CA TRP A 26 23.49 -1.13 -5.45
C TRP A 26 22.01 -0.76 -5.33
N LEU A 27 21.74 0.54 -5.35
CA LEU A 27 20.39 1.10 -5.43
C LEU A 27 20.13 1.59 -6.86
N ILE A 28 19.06 1.10 -7.46
CA ILE A 28 18.61 1.53 -8.78
C ILE A 28 17.46 2.50 -8.62
N ASP A 29 17.63 3.74 -9.07
CA ASP A 29 16.54 4.71 -9.18
C ASP A 29 15.96 4.67 -10.59
N THR A 30 14.67 4.39 -10.70
CA THR A 30 13.95 4.32 -11.98
C THR A 30 12.76 5.26 -11.97
N PRO A 31 12.55 6.06 -13.05
CA PRO A 31 11.38 6.91 -13.16
C PRO A 31 10.10 6.05 -13.22
N GLY A 32 9.03 6.50 -12.59
CA GLY A 32 7.72 5.84 -12.64
C GLY A 32 7.52 4.69 -11.62
N MET A 33 8.54 4.29 -10.84
CA MET A 33 8.36 3.25 -9.80
C MET A 33 7.37 3.63 -8.71
N ARG A 34 6.98 4.90 -8.61
CA ARG A 34 5.96 5.38 -7.67
C ARG A 34 4.54 4.89 -7.99
N GLU A 35 4.33 4.42 -9.23
CA GLU A 35 3.06 3.86 -9.69
C GLU A 35 2.92 2.35 -9.41
N LEU A 36 3.99 1.70 -8.93
CA LEU A 36 3.90 0.34 -8.42
C LEU A 36 3.12 0.40 -7.11
N GLN A 37 1.83 0.07 -7.21
CA GLN A 37 0.97 0.00 -6.04
C GLN A 37 1.47 -1.10 -5.10
N MET A 38 1.52 -0.79 -3.82
CA MET A 38 1.78 -1.78 -2.79
C MET A 38 0.52 -2.64 -2.61
N VAL A 39 0.48 -3.78 -3.30
CA VAL A 39 -0.57 -4.80 -3.16
C VAL A 39 0.02 -5.96 -2.37
N ASP A 40 -0.73 -6.49 -1.41
CA ASP A 40 -0.34 -7.63 -0.55
C ASP A 40 1.00 -7.44 0.21
N VAL A 41 1.24 -6.23 0.71
CA VAL A 41 2.46 -5.90 1.47
C VAL A 41 2.23 -5.83 2.99
N ALA A 42 1.09 -6.26 3.49
CA ALA A 42 0.76 -6.20 4.91
C ALA A 42 1.85 -6.88 5.76
N ASP A 43 2.24 -8.12 5.41
CA ASP A 43 3.31 -8.87 6.09
C ASP A 43 4.66 -8.15 6.03
N GLY A 44 4.93 -7.45 4.92
CA GLY A 44 6.15 -6.65 4.77
C GLY A 44 6.16 -5.42 5.67
N ILE A 45 5.02 -4.76 5.84
CA ILE A 45 4.88 -3.61 6.76
C ILE A 45 5.10 -4.08 8.20
N ASP A 46 4.47 -5.19 8.60
CA ASP A 46 4.61 -5.74 9.94
C ASP A 46 6.05 -6.17 10.25
N THR A 47 6.78 -6.68 9.25
CA THR A 47 8.20 -7.02 9.38
C THR A 47 9.09 -5.80 9.56
N VAL A 48 8.83 -4.71 8.82
CA VAL A 48 9.62 -3.46 8.92
C VAL A 48 9.32 -2.70 10.22
N PHE A 49 8.12 -2.85 10.76
CA PHE A 49 7.65 -2.19 11.98
C PHE A 49 7.37 -3.19 13.10
N ASP A 50 8.23 -4.22 13.23
CA ASP A 50 8.13 -5.27 14.24
C ASP A 50 8.15 -4.72 15.68
N ASP A 51 8.87 -3.63 15.92
CA ASP A 51 8.86 -2.86 17.14
C ASP A 51 7.46 -2.32 17.50
N ILE A 52 6.76 -1.73 16.52
CA ILE A 52 5.38 -1.22 16.71
C ILE A 52 4.40 -2.37 16.90
N THR A 53 4.50 -3.44 16.10
CA THR A 53 3.61 -4.60 16.20
C THR A 53 3.75 -5.31 17.55
N ALA A 54 4.96 -5.34 18.12
CA ALA A 54 5.19 -5.85 19.47
C ALA A 54 4.46 -5.03 20.56
N PHE A 55 4.39 -3.70 20.44
CA PHE A 55 3.60 -2.86 21.34
C PHE A 55 2.10 -2.98 21.09
N ILE A 56 1.66 -3.09 19.84
CA ILE A 56 0.25 -3.30 19.49
C ILE A 56 -0.31 -4.55 20.17
N ALA A 57 0.44 -5.64 20.18
CA ALA A 57 0.06 -6.89 20.82
C ALA A 57 -0.14 -6.76 22.36
N GLN A 58 0.42 -5.73 22.97
CA GLN A 58 0.31 -5.45 24.40
C GLN A 58 -0.80 -4.44 24.74
N CYS A 59 -1.50 -3.88 23.74
CA CYS A 59 -2.62 -2.98 23.99
C CYS A 59 -3.75 -3.69 24.69
N ARG A 60 -4.45 -2.96 25.58
CA ARG A 60 -5.61 -3.49 26.32
C ARG A 60 -6.76 -3.91 25.41
N PHE A 61 -6.94 -3.22 24.29
CA PHE A 61 -8.02 -3.46 23.34
C PHE A 61 -7.44 -3.93 21.99
N SER A 62 -8.04 -4.95 21.41
CA SER A 62 -7.63 -5.50 20.12
C SER A 62 -7.90 -4.56 18.95
N ASP A 63 -8.84 -3.64 19.08
CA ASP A 63 -9.23 -2.62 18.11
C ASP A 63 -8.65 -1.23 18.43
N CYS A 64 -7.56 -1.17 19.21
CA CYS A 64 -6.93 0.07 19.62
C CYS A 64 -6.43 0.87 18.42
N ALA A 65 -6.92 2.10 18.25
CA ALA A 65 -6.47 3.03 17.21
C ALA A 65 -5.17 3.79 17.58
N HIS A 66 -4.63 3.54 18.79
CA HIS A 66 -3.42 4.18 19.34
C HIS A 66 -3.54 5.72 19.39
N GLY A 67 -4.75 6.19 19.71
CA GLY A 67 -5.08 7.60 19.90
C GLY A 67 -5.09 7.98 21.37
N SER A 68 -6.28 8.00 21.98
CA SER A 68 -6.50 8.39 23.37
C SER A 68 -7.00 7.25 24.27
N GLU A 69 -6.96 6.00 23.78
CA GLU A 69 -7.49 4.84 24.47
C GLU A 69 -6.70 4.54 25.75
N PRO A 70 -7.39 4.27 26.86
CA PRO A 70 -6.73 3.91 28.12
C PRO A 70 -6.08 2.52 28.00
N GLY A 71 -4.82 2.41 28.46
CA GLY A 71 -4.06 1.16 28.38
C GLY A 71 -3.50 0.85 26.99
N CYS A 72 -3.27 1.87 26.16
CA CYS A 72 -2.58 1.75 24.90
C CYS A 72 -1.07 1.63 25.15
N ALA A 73 -0.47 0.46 24.85
CA ALA A 73 0.96 0.22 25.02
C ALA A 73 1.83 1.03 24.04
N VAL A 74 1.33 1.28 22.83
CA VAL A 74 2.02 2.11 21.83
C VAL A 74 2.18 3.55 22.34
N ARG A 75 1.15 4.13 22.94
CA ARG A 75 1.25 5.47 23.56
C ARG A 75 2.20 5.49 24.75
N ALA A 76 2.12 4.49 25.60
CA ALA A 76 3.03 4.37 26.73
C ALA A 76 4.51 4.31 26.26
N ALA A 77 4.79 3.56 25.19
CA ALA A 77 6.12 3.50 24.59
C ALA A 77 6.59 4.86 24.04
N ILE A 78 5.68 5.64 23.45
CA ILE A 78 6.00 7.01 22.99
C ILE A 78 6.28 7.93 24.18
N GLU A 79 5.47 7.87 25.23
CA GLU A 79 5.63 8.69 26.44
C GLU A 79 6.93 8.36 27.20
N CYS A 80 7.37 7.09 27.15
CA CYS A 80 8.65 6.66 27.73
C CYS A 80 9.86 6.91 26.81
N GLY A 81 9.65 7.33 25.56
CA GLY A 81 10.72 7.55 24.58
C GLY A 81 11.29 6.27 23.94
N GLU A 82 10.62 5.13 24.11
CA GLU A 82 10.98 3.86 23.47
C GLU A 82 10.55 3.80 22.01
N LEU A 83 9.53 4.60 21.63
CA LEU A 83 9.02 4.70 20.26
C LEU A 83 8.90 6.16 19.84
N GLU A 84 9.43 6.49 18.66
CA GLU A 84 9.29 7.83 18.08
C GLU A 84 7.88 8.05 17.53
N PRO A 85 7.20 9.20 17.81
CA PRO A 85 5.88 9.51 17.29
C PRO A 85 5.81 9.45 15.76
N GLU A 86 6.85 9.95 15.08
CA GLU A 86 6.94 9.97 13.61
C GLU A 86 6.99 8.56 13.02
N ARG A 87 7.55 7.59 13.75
CA ARG A 87 7.59 6.20 13.31
C ARG A 87 6.18 5.58 13.31
N LEU A 88 5.36 5.88 14.33
CA LEU A 88 3.97 5.48 14.37
C LEU A 88 3.16 6.11 13.22
N GLU A 89 3.37 7.39 12.92
CA GLU A 89 2.68 8.05 11.81
C GLU A 89 3.05 7.46 10.45
N ARG A 90 4.32 7.09 10.25
CA ARG A 90 4.77 6.39 9.04
C ARG A 90 4.10 5.02 8.90
N PHE A 91 4.01 4.26 9.99
CA PHE A 91 3.32 2.97 10.02
C PHE A 91 1.85 3.12 9.64
N LYS A 92 1.10 4.02 10.30
CA LYS A 92 -0.30 4.29 10.01
C LYS A 92 -0.53 4.76 8.56
N LYS A 93 0.39 5.54 8.01
CA LYS A 93 0.32 5.99 6.62
C LYS A 93 0.46 4.83 5.66
N LEU A 94 1.46 3.96 5.84
CA LEU A 94 1.68 2.80 4.99
C LEU A 94 0.54 1.78 5.07
N GLN A 95 -0.02 1.55 6.25
CA GLN A 95 -1.20 0.70 6.40
C GLN A 95 -2.40 1.25 5.62
N ARG A 96 -2.68 2.56 5.69
CA ARG A 96 -3.77 3.18 4.91
C ARG A 96 -3.54 3.09 3.41
N GLU A 97 -2.31 3.30 2.94
CA GLU A 97 -1.95 3.15 1.53
C GLU A 97 -2.10 1.70 1.06
N ALA A 98 -1.65 0.72 1.84
CA ALA A 98 -1.79 -0.69 1.53
C ALA A 98 -3.26 -1.11 1.43
N LEU A 99 -4.10 -0.69 2.39
CA LEU A 99 -5.53 -0.96 2.39
C LEU A 99 -6.21 -0.35 1.16
N HIS A 100 -5.96 0.92 0.86
CA HIS A 100 -6.53 1.60 -0.30
C HIS A 100 -6.14 0.92 -1.62
N ASN A 101 -4.89 0.51 -1.76
CA ASN A 101 -4.40 -0.15 -2.96
C ASN A 101 -5.00 -1.56 -3.12
N SER A 102 -5.15 -2.31 -2.03
CA SER A 102 -5.78 -3.63 -2.07
C SER A 102 -7.26 -3.56 -2.44
N GLU A 103 -8.00 -2.59 -1.91
CA GLU A 103 -9.39 -2.35 -2.29
C GLU A 103 -9.54 -1.95 -3.75
N ALA A 104 -8.69 -1.06 -4.25
CA ALA A 104 -8.67 -0.64 -5.65
C ALA A 104 -8.36 -1.82 -6.60
N ALA A 105 -7.39 -2.66 -6.26
CA ALA A 105 -7.03 -3.85 -7.01
C ALA A 105 -8.19 -4.87 -7.03
N HIS A 106 -8.85 -5.08 -5.89
CA HIS A 106 -10.00 -5.98 -5.80
C HIS A 106 -11.18 -5.53 -6.66
N GLN A 107 -11.46 -4.21 -6.68
CA GLN A 107 -12.49 -3.63 -7.54
C GLN A 107 -12.15 -3.73 -9.03
N ALA A 108 -10.88 -3.52 -9.41
CA ALA A 108 -10.41 -3.68 -10.78
C ALA A 108 -10.59 -5.14 -11.23
N HIS A 109 -10.18 -6.10 -10.42
CA HIS A 109 -10.32 -7.54 -10.72
C HIS A 109 -11.79 -7.97 -10.83
N ALA A 110 -12.69 -7.43 -10.00
CA ALA A 110 -14.12 -7.69 -10.09
C ALA A 110 -14.72 -7.14 -11.41
N ARG A 111 -14.30 -5.94 -11.86
CA ARG A 111 -14.72 -5.36 -13.15
C ARG A 111 -14.24 -6.18 -14.33
N ASP A 112 -12.99 -6.62 -14.34
CA ASP A 112 -12.40 -7.46 -15.38
C ASP A 112 -13.12 -8.81 -15.48
N LYS A 113 -13.42 -9.41 -14.33
CA LYS A 113 -14.19 -10.66 -14.27
C LYS A 113 -15.62 -10.49 -14.80
N ALA A 114 -16.29 -9.37 -14.51
CA ALA A 114 -17.62 -9.05 -15.01
C ALA A 114 -17.59 -8.82 -16.53
N PHE A 115 -16.60 -8.08 -17.02
CA PHE A 115 -16.38 -7.85 -18.45
C PHE A 115 -16.10 -9.16 -19.20
N GLY A 116 -15.23 -10.03 -18.69
CA GLY A 116 -14.96 -11.34 -19.27
C GLY A 116 -16.20 -12.23 -19.37
N LYS A 117 -17.11 -12.20 -18.36
CA LYS A 117 -18.41 -12.90 -18.42
C LYS A 117 -19.32 -12.31 -19.50
N MET A 118 -19.33 -11.00 -19.67
CA MET A 118 -20.14 -10.32 -20.69
C MET A 118 -19.66 -10.69 -22.10
N VAL A 119 -18.36 -10.66 -22.35
CA VAL A 119 -17.75 -11.03 -23.65
C VAL A 119 -18.05 -12.48 -24.00
N ARG A 120 -17.96 -13.43 -23.05
CA ARG A 120 -18.34 -14.83 -23.29
C ARG A 120 -19.82 -14.96 -23.68
N LYS A 121 -20.74 -14.29 -22.98
CA LYS A 121 -22.17 -14.32 -23.34
C LYS A 121 -22.44 -13.84 -24.77
N ILE A 122 -21.74 -12.77 -25.21
CA ILE A 122 -21.87 -12.24 -26.57
C ILE A 122 -21.29 -13.25 -27.59
N GLY A 123 -20.15 -13.87 -27.29
CA GLY A 123 -19.54 -14.92 -28.11
C GLY A 123 -20.45 -16.12 -28.28
N ASP A 124 -21.07 -16.62 -27.21
CA ASP A 124 -22.01 -17.74 -27.23
C ASP A 124 -23.27 -17.42 -28.02
N HIS A 125 -23.79 -16.19 -27.93
CA HIS A 125 -24.93 -15.73 -28.74
C HIS A 125 -24.61 -15.71 -30.25
N LYS A 126 -23.42 -15.25 -30.63
CA LYS A 126 -22.97 -15.18 -32.01
C LYS A 126 -22.77 -16.59 -32.62
N THR A 127 -22.29 -17.53 -31.84
CA THR A 127 -22.10 -18.93 -32.28
C THR A 127 -23.39 -19.68 -32.43
N LYS A 128 -24.43 -19.38 -31.63
CA LYS A 128 -25.76 -19.97 -31.79
C LYS A 128 -26.47 -19.48 -33.09
N HIS A 129 -26.42 -18.18 -33.34
CA HIS A 129 -27.05 -17.61 -34.56
C HIS A 129 -26.36 -18.04 -35.87
N MET A 130 -25.09 -18.45 -35.84
CA MET A 130 -24.39 -18.97 -37.04
C MET A 130 -24.65 -20.45 -37.33
N LYS A 131 -25.30 -21.19 -36.41
CA LYS A 131 -25.64 -22.61 -36.61
C LYS A 131 -27.06 -22.80 -37.14
N ASP A 132 -27.88 -21.75 -37.16
CA ASP A 132 -29.26 -21.79 -37.61
C ASP A 132 -29.43 -21.27 -39.04
N TRP A 133 -28.31 -21.18 -39.81
CA TRP A 133 -28.22 -20.93 -41.25
C TRP A 133 -27.55 -22.11 -41.93
#